data_2a349c9d06bc6c08c6e0e67c591bf183
#
_entry.id   2a349c9d06bc6c08c6e0e67c591bf183
#
_cell.length_a   1.000
_cell.length_b   1.000
_cell.length_c   1.000
_cell.angle_alpha   90.00
_cell.angle_beta   90.00
_cell.angle_gamma   90.00
#
_symmetry.space_group_name_H-M   'P 1'
#
loop_
_entity.id
_entity.type
_entity.pdbx_description
1 polymer ?
#
loop_
_entity_poly.entity_id
_entity_poly.type
_entity_poly.pdbx_seq_one_letter_code
_entity_poly.pdbx_strand_id
1 'polypeptide(L)'
;MAKLLENRVAVVTGASRGLGRAIALALANEGAHIIATARTQGGLEELDDEIKGLGSSATLVPADIKDFAAVDRLGAAIFERWKKLDIVIGNAGILGKLTPLGHVDPKVFDDVMAVNVTANWRLIRSFDPLLRASDAGRAIFVTSGLAQKCWPYWGPYSISKAALEAMVRTYAAECETTSIRANCFSPGGTRTKMRAQAMPGEDPETLPTAETVAAQIVPMCLPSYTPNGTVYRYTP
;
A
#
# COMPACT_ATOMS: atom_id res chain seq x y z
N MET A 1 27.53 0.22 2.00
CA MET A 1 26.83 1.19 2.86
C MET A 1 25.85 0.44 3.73
N ALA A 2 25.58 0.88 4.97
CA ALA A 2 24.58 0.25 5.82
C ALA A 2 23.18 0.44 5.16
N LYS A 3 22.38 -0.63 5.15
CA LYS A 3 21.02 -0.58 4.59
C LYS A 3 20.10 0.14 5.58
N LEU A 4 19.27 1.07 5.07
CA LEU A 4 18.46 1.98 5.90
C LEU A 4 17.32 1.29 6.67
N LEU A 5 16.85 0.12 6.18
CA LEU A 5 15.75 -0.66 6.75
C LEU A 5 16.20 -2.06 7.18
N GLU A 6 17.49 -2.23 7.45
CA GLU A 6 18.02 -3.49 7.97
C GLU A 6 17.30 -3.90 9.27
N ASN A 7 16.95 -5.20 9.38
CA ASN A 7 16.17 -5.76 10.49
C ASN A 7 14.73 -5.23 10.64
N ARG A 8 14.18 -4.54 9.63
CA ARG A 8 12.78 -4.15 9.58
C ARG A 8 11.94 -5.20 8.83
N VAL A 9 10.70 -5.40 9.29
CA VAL A 9 9.71 -6.28 8.66
C VAL A 9 8.62 -5.41 8.05
N ALA A 10 8.37 -5.59 6.75
CA ALA A 10 7.42 -4.80 5.99
C ALA A 10 6.35 -5.67 5.31
N VAL A 11 5.07 -5.41 5.57
CA VAL A 11 3.96 -5.97 4.78
C VAL A 11 3.67 -5.06 3.60
N VAL A 12 3.62 -5.62 2.39
CA VAL A 12 3.21 -4.90 1.18
C VAL A 12 2.02 -5.61 0.53
N THR A 13 0.89 -4.92 0.42
CA THR A 13 -0.30 -5.48 -0.23
C THR A 13 -0.36 -5.13 -1.72
N GLY A 14 -0.88 -6.05 -2.54
CA GLY A 14 -0.88 -5.89 -4.00
C GLY A 14 0.53 -5.92 -4.59
N ALA A 15 1.43 -6.72 -4.00
CA ALA A 15 2.87 -6.72 -4.30
C ALA A 15 3.24 -7.44 -5.60
N SER A 16 2.33 -8.16 -6.27
CA SER A 16 2.67 -8.97 -7.46
C SER A 16 2.94 -8.17 -8.73
N ARG A 17 2.63 -6.86 -8.77
CA ARG A 17 2.81 -6.02 -9.97
C ARG A 17 2.76 -4.53 -9.68
N GLY A 18 3.19 -3.74 -10.68
CA GLY A 18 3.04 -2.27 -10.67
C GLY A 18 3.68 -1.61 -9.47
N LEU A 19 3.01 -0.60 -8.90
CA LEU A 19 3.57 0.19 -7.80
C LEU A 19 3.86 -0.66 -6.56
N GLY A 20 2.99 -1.62 -6.21
CA GLY A 20 3.20 -2.47 -5.03
C GLY A 20 4.45 -3.34 -5.15
N ARG A 21 4.72 -3.88 -6.35
CA ARG A 21 5.95 -4.63 -6.62
C ARG A 21 7.19 -3.75 -6.54
N ALA A 22 7.13 -2.58 -7.16
CA ALA A 22 8.24 -1.62 -7.11
C ALA A 22 8.54 -1.14 -5.67
N ILE A 23 7.50 -0.92 -4.84
CA ILE A 23 7.66 -0.59 -3.42
C ILE A 23 8.33 -1.75 -2.67
N ALA A 24 7.88 -2.99 -2.88
CA ALA A 24 8.48 -4.15 -2.22
C ALA A 24 9.97 -4.28 -2.54
N LEU A 25 10.35 -4.11 -3.82
CA LEU A 25 11.74 -4.11 -4.25
C LEU A 25 12.55 -2.95 -3.65
N ALA A 26 12.00 -1.75 -3.61
CA ALA A 26 12.66 -0.58 -3.03
C ALA A 26 12.94 -0.78 -1.52
N LEU A 27 11.98 -1.30 -0.76
CA LEU A 27 12.16 -1.59 0.66
C LEU A 27 13.14 -2.76 0.88
N ALA A 28 13.08 -3.81 0.05
CA ALA A 28 14.01 -4.93 0.09
C ALA A 28 15.45 -4.50 -0.21
N ASN A 29 15.64 -3.61 -1.17
CA ASN A 29 16.96 -3.04 -1.50
C ASN A 29 17.58 -2.31 -0.29
N GLU A 30 16.74 -1.70 0.53
CA GLU A 30 17.15 -1.06 1.79
C GLU A 30 17.24 -2.04 2.98
N GLY A 31 17.07 -3.34 2.76
CA GLY A 31 17.32 -4.39 3.74
C GLY A 31 16.12 -4.86 4.54
N ALA A 32 14.91 -4.37 4.23
CA ALA A 32 13.70 -4.87 4.90
C ALA A 32 13.39 -6.32 4.49
N HIS A 33 12.92 -7.13 5.43
CA HIS A 33 12.25 -8.40 5.13
C HIS A 33 10.83 -8.10 4.62
N ILE A 34 10.47 -8.59 3.44
CA ILE A 34 9.20 -8.28 2.79
C ILE A 34 8.18 -9.41 3.01
N ILE A 35 7.04 -9.10 3.59
CA ILE A 35 5.86 -9.97 3.58
C ILE A 35 4.97 -9.47 2.44
N ALA A 36 5.05 -10.16 1.31
CA ALA A 36 4.38 -9.79 0.08
C ALA A 36 3.04 -10.51 -0.06
N THR A 37 1.93 -9.77 -0.14
CA THR A 37 0.61 -10.37 -0.36
C THR A 37 -0.05 -9.89 -1.64
N ALA A 38 -0.58 -10.83 -2.41
CA ALA A 38 -1.37 -10.61 -3.62
C ALA A 38 -2.13 -11.89 -3.99
N ARG A 39 -3.09 -11.80 -4.91
CA ARG A 39 -3.87 -12.95 -5.39
C ARG A 39 -3.09 -13.87 -6.33
N THR A 40 -2.11 -13.33 -7.05
CA THR A 40 -1.38 -14.03 -8.12
C THR A 40 -0.09 -14.60 -7.57
N GLN A 41 -0.05 -15.92 -7.38
CA GLN A 41 1.11 -16.63 -6.83
C GLN A 41 2.36 -16.45 -7.70
N GLY A 42 2.29 -16.69 -9.01
CA GLY A 42 3.46 -16.57 -9.91
C GLY A 42 4.10 -15.17 -9.87
N GLY A 43 3.29 -14.09 -9.79
CA GLY A 43 3.86 -12.75 -9.65
C GLY A 43 4.48 -12.45 -8.28
N LEU A 44 4.15 -13.23 -7.24
CA LEU A 44 4.86 -13.18 -5.95
C LEU A 44 6.16 -13.99 -6.01
N GLU A 45 6.20 -15.11 -6.72
CA GLU A 45 7.40 -15.93 -6.92
C GLU A 45 8.46 -15.16 -7.73
N GLU A 46 8.04 -14.49 -8.83
CA GLU A 46 8.93 -13.59 -9.58
C GLU A 46 9.51 -12.46 -8.69
N LEU A 47 8.67 -11.87 -7.83
CA LEU A 47 9.12 -10.85 -6.88
C LEU A 47 10.12 -11.39 -5.86
N ASP A 48 9.91 -12.61 -5.35
CA ASP A 48 10.82 -13.25 -4.38
C ASP A 48 12.20 -13.49 -5.00
N ASP A 49 12.25 -13.96 -6.24
CA ASP A 49 13.51 -14.19 -6.95
C ASP A 49 14.29 -12.88 -7.13
N GLU A 50 13.61 -11.79 -7.44
CA GLU A 50 14.26 -10.48 -7.54
C GLU A 50 14.74 -9.95 -6.18
N ILE A 51 13.93 -10.13 -5.11
CA ILE A 51 14.32 -9.75 -3.75
C ILE A 51 15.55 -10.52 -3.29
N LYS A 52 15.64 -11.83 -3.61
CA LYS A 52 16.83 -12.65 -3.37
C LYS A 52 18.04 -12.13 -4.13
N GLY A 53 17.84 -11.70 -5.38
CA GLY A 53 18.89 -11.07 -6.19
C GLY A 53 19.44 -9.78 -5.58
N LEU A 54 18.67 -9.07 -4.77
CA LEU A 54 19.08 -7.88 -4.00
C LEU A 54 19.78 -8.25 -2.67
N GLY A 55 19.91 -9.53 -2.36
CA GLY A 55 20.47 -10.01 -1.09
C GLY A 55 19.55 -9.79 0.11
N SER A 56 18.23 -9.69 -0.13
CA SER A 56 17.20 -9.61 0.91
C SER A 56 16.32 -10.87 0.91
N SER A 57 15.21 -10.86 1.64
CA SER A 57 14.32 -12.01 1.75
C SER A 57 12.84 -11.61 1.76
N ALA A 58 11.98 -12.53 1.28
CA ALA A 58 10.56 -12.35 1.35
C ALA A 58 9.82 -13.55 1.97
N THR A 59 8.62 -13.28 2.46
CA THR A 59 7.60 -14.28 2.80
C THR A 59 6.40 -14.03 1.90
N LEU A 60 6.05 -15.00 1.07
CA LEU A 60 4.96 -14.88 0.12
C LEU A 60 3.64 -15.32 0.77
N VAL A 61 2.62 -14.50 0.64
CA VAL A 61 1.27 -14.76 1.18
C VAL A 61 0.24 -14.60 0.07
N PRO A 62 0.01 -15.65 -0.74
CA PRO A 62 -1.05 -15.64 -1.74
C PRO A 62 -2.42 -15.52 -1.06
N ALA A 63 -3.07 -14.37 -1.18
CA ALA A 63 -4.38 -14.13 -0.57
C ALA A 63 -5.17 -13.05 -1.32
N ASP A 64 -6.49 -13.15 -1.31
CA ASP A 64 -7.37 -12.02 -1.65
C ASP A 64 -7.48 -11.12 -0.42
N ILE A 65 -7.20 -9.84 -0.59
CA ILE A 65 -7.30 -8.86 0.50
C ILE A 65 -8.75 -8.70 1.02
N LYS A 66 -9.75 -9.19 0.28
CA LYS A 66 -11.14 -9.26 0.73
C LYS A 66 -11.40 -10.46 1.66
N ASP A 67 -10.51 -11.44 1.73
CA ASP A 67 -10.55 -12.47 2.78
C ASP A 67 -10.04 -11.87 4.08
N PHE A 68 -10.95 -11.23 4.82
CA PHE A 68 -10.61 -10.54 6.05
C PHE A 68 -10.08 -11.50 7.13
N ALA A 69 -10.55 -12.76 7.13
CA ALA A 69 -10.03 -13.78 8.03
C ALA A 69 -8.58 -14.15 7.68
N ALA A 70 -8.19 -14.12 6.39
CA ALA A 70 -6.79 -14.30 5.99
C ALA A 70 -5.90 -13.15 6.47
N VAL A 71 -6.41 -11.91 6.48
CA VAL A 71 -5.68 -10.75 7.05
C VAL A 71 -5.44 -10.94 8.55
N ASP A 72 -6.45 -11.40 9.30
CA ASP A 72 -6.32 -11.64 10.74
C ASP A 72 -5.33 -12.80 11.02
N ARG A 73 -5.40 -13.90 10.24
CA ARG A 73 -4.42 -15.00 10.32
C ARG A 73 -2.99 -14.53 10.01
N LEU A 74 -2.83 -13.63 9.03
CA LEU A 74 -1.52 -13.04 8.73
C LEU A 74 -0.98 -12.24 9.91
N GLY A 75 -1.80 -11.44 10.58
CA GLY A 75 -1.42 -10.74 11.81
C GLY A 75 -0.92 -11.69 12.90
N ALA A 76 -1.64 -12.79 13.15
CA ALA A 76 -1.23 -13.82 14.10
C ALA A 76 0.12 -14.46 13.72
N ALA A 77 0.31 -14.83 12.45
CA ALA A 77 1.55 -15.43 11.97
C ALA A 77 2.75 -14.47 12.09
N ILE A 78 2.55 -13.18 11.84
CA ILE A 78 3.58 -12.15 12.03
C ILE A 78 3.94 -12.04 13.52
N PHE A 79 2.94 -12.03 14.41
CA PHE A 79 3.20 -12.01 15.85
C PHE A 79 3.99 -13.24 16.32
N GLU A 80 3.64 -14.41 15.85
CA GLU A 80 4.37 -15.64 16.23
C GLU A 80 5.83 -15.59 15.82
N ARG A 81 6.14 -15.11 14.61
CA ARG A 81 7.47 -15.15 14.04
C ARG A 81 8.37 -13.97 14.43
N TRP A 82 7.84 -12.74 14.41
CA TRP A 82 8.64 -11.52 14.59
C TRP A 82 8.27 -10.70 15.82
N LYS A 83 7.12 -10.99 16.47
CA LYS A 83 6.58 -10.27 17.65
C LYS A 83 6.24 -8.80 17.39
N LYS A 84 6.58 -8.27 16.23
CA LYS A 84 6.36 -6.88 15.80
C LYS A 84 6.15 -6.82 14.29
N LEU A 85 5.66 -5.68 13.84
CA LEU A 85 5.67 -5.26 12.44
C LEU A 85 6.19 -3.83 12.39
N ASP A 86 7.18 -3.56 11.53
CA ASP A 86 7.75 -2.22 11.44
C ASP A 86 7.05 -1.36 10.39
N ILE A 87 6.64 -1.95 9.26
CA ILE A 87 6.08 -1.21 8.13
C ILE A 87 4.86 -1.94 7.57
N VAL A 88 3.77 -1.22 7.32
CA VAL A 88 2.65 -1.70 6.51
C VAL A 88 2.41 -0.77 5.33
N ILE A 89 2.36 -1.33 4.13
CA ILE A 89 2.01 -0.63 2.89
C ILE A 89 0.66 -1.13 2.40
N GLY A 90 -0.38 -0.35 2.63
CA GLY A 90 -1.73 -0.56 2.11
C GLY A 90 -1.82 -0.08 0.67
N ASN A 91 -1.27 -0.86 -0.28
CA ASN A 91 -1.23 -0.49 -1.69
C ASN A 91 -2.30 -1.20 -2.53
N ALA A 92 -2.77 -2.38 -2.14
CA ALA A 92 -3.81 -3.09 -2.89
C ALA A 92 -5.02 -2.18 -3.15
N GLY A 93 -5.45 -2.13 -4.41
CA GLY A 93 -6.57 -1.30 -4.81
C GLY A 93 -7.08 -1.67 -6.20
N ILE A 94 -8.32 -1.31 -6.48
CA ILE A 94 -8.96 -1.46 -7.77
C ILE A 94 -9.60 -0.14 -8.22
N LEU A 95 -9.63 0.06 -9.54
CA LEU A 95 -10.22 1.24 -10.16
C LEU A 95 -11.76 1.19 -10.15
N GLY A 96 -12.33 -0.02 -10.30
CA GLY A 96 -13.72 -0.20 -10.66
C GLY A 96 -13.98 0.13 -12.12
N LYS A 97 -15.20 0.56 -12.43
CA LYS A 97 -15.61 0.96 -13.78
C LYS A 97 -15.83 2.47 -13.83
N LEU A 98 -15.22 3.13 -14.81
CA LEU A 98 -15.43 4.57 -15.05
C LEU A 98 -16.81 4.75 -15.74
N THR A 99 -17.76 5.37 -15.03
CA THR A 99 -19.14 5.56 -15.50
C THR A 99 -19.79 6.70 -14.71
N PRO A 100 -20.87 7.34 -15.22
CA PRO A 100 -21.64 8.31 -14.43
C PRO A 100 -22.06 7.71 -13.09
N LEU A 101 -21.98 8.49 -12.01
CA LEU A 101 -22.21 8.00 -10.65
C LEU A 101 -23.58 7.32 -10.48
N GLY A 102 -24.60 7.87 -11.09
CA GLY A 102 -25.98 7.32 -11.06
C GLY A 102 -26.14 5.98 -11.84
N HIS A 103 -25.12 5.57 -12.63
CA HIS A 103 -25.15 4.33 -13.42
C HIS A 103 -24.12 3.29 -12.93
N VAL A 104 -23.54 3.53 -11.77
CA VAL A 104 -22.60 2.56 -11.17
C VAL A 104 -23.37 1.31 -10.74
N ASP A 105 -22.92 0.16 -11.19
CA ASP A 105 -23.43 -1.13 -10.70
C ASP A 105 -23.14 -1.25 -9.19
N PRO A 106 -24.13 -1.58 -8.34
CA PRO A 106 -23.95 -1.73 -6.91
C PRO A 106 -22.79 -2.68 -6.54
N LYS A 107 -22.65 -3.81 -7.24
CA LYS A 107 -21.58 -4.78 -7.01
C LYS A 107 -20.20 -4.18 -7.30
N VAL A 108 -20.08 -3.34 -8.33
CA VAL A 108 -18.81 -2.63 -8.63
C VAL A 108 -18.49 -1.64 -7.53
N PHE A 109 -19.50 -0.91 -7.03
CA PHE A 109 -19.32 0.02 -5.91
C PHE A 109 -18.85 -0.72 -4.65
N ASP A 110 -19.54 -1.79 -4.28
CA ASP A 110 -19.22 -2.61 -3.10
C ASP A 110 -17.82 -3.22 -3.21
N ASP A 111 -17.43 -3.75 -4.37
CA ASP A 111 -16.09 -4.30 -4.59
C ASP A 111 -14.99 -3.24 -4.43
N VAL A 112 -15.20 -2.03 -4.96
CA VAL A 112 -14.24 -0.92 -4.79
C VAL A 112 -14.11 -0.53 -3.32
N MET A 113 -15.23 -0.41 -2.60
CA MET A 113 -15.20 -0.09 -1.17
C MET A 113 -14.58 -1.22 -0.35
N ALA A 114 -14.89 -2.47 -0.66
CA ALA A 114 -14.32 -3.63 0.03
C ALA A 114 -12.80 -3.68 -0.09
N VAL A 115 -12.25 -3.47 -1.30
CA VAL A 115 -10.79 -3.54 -1.53
C VAL A 115 -10.08 -2.25 -1.07
N ASN A 116 -10.59 -1.07 -1.44
CA ASN A 116 -9.85 0.17 -1.24
C ASN A 116 -10.01 0.75 0.18
N VAL A 117 -11.10 0.40 0.87
CA VAL A 117 -11.42 0.94 2.21
C VAL A 117 -11.43 -0.15 3.27
N THR A 118 -12.39 -1.10 3.17
CA THR A 118 -12.60 -2.09 4.23
C THR A 118 -11.36 -2.95 4.46
N ALA A 119 -10.68 -3.38 3.40
CA ALA A 119 -9.44 -4.15 3.52
C ALA A 119 -8.34 -3.36 4.24
N ASN A 120 -8.17 -2.07 3.94
CA ASN A 120 -7.18 -1.23 4.63
C ASN A 120 -7.53 -1.00 6.11
N TRP A 121 -8.83 -0.86 6.44
CA TRP A 121 -9.25 -0.86 7.83
C TRP A 121 -8.91 -2.18 8.54
N ARG A 122 -9.11 -3.33 7.87
CA ARG A 122 -8.73 -4.64 8.41
C ARG A 122 -7.23 -4.76 8.63
N LEU A 123 -6.40 -4.19 7.75
CA LEU A 123 -4.94 -4.12 7.97
C LEU A 123 -4.62 -3.33 9.24
N ILE A 124 -5.24 -2.15 9.42
CA ILE A 124 -5.05 -1.35 10.64
C ILE A 124 -5.44 -2.17 11.87
N ARG A 125 -6.64 -2.75 11.88
CA ARG A 125 -7.14 -3.54 13.01
C ARG A 125 -6.23 -4.71 13.37
N SER A 126 -5.75 -5.47 12.38
CA SER A 126 -4.95 -6.66 12.61
C SER A 126 -3.50 -6.35 12.96
N PHE A 127 -2.98 -5.20 12.47
CA PHE A 127 -1.56 -4.89 12.60
C PHE A 127 -1.25 -3.78 13.61
N ASP A 128 -2.23 -3.03 14.12
CA ASP A 128 -2.00 -1.99 15.13
C ASP A 128 -1.20 -2.51 16.35
N PRO A 129 -1.53 -3.66 16.97
CA PRO A 129 -0.76 -4.16 18.10
C PRO A 129 0.70 -4.48 17.74
N LEU A 130 0.94 -4.93 16.49
CA LEU A 130 2.27 -5.27 15.99
C LEU A 130 3.09 -4.01 15.67
N LEU A 131 2.45 -2.98 15.10
CA LEU A 131 3.07 -1.68 14.84
C LEU A 131 3.43 -0.96 16.15
N ARG A 132 2.59 -1.08 17.19
CA ARG A 132 2.89 -0.58 18.55
C ARG A 132 4.05 -1.29 19.21
N ALA A 133 4.27 -2.56 18.88
CA ALA A 133 5.42 -3.33 19.37
C ALA A 133 6.74 -2.97 18.67
N SER A 134 6.68 -2.20 17.58
CA SER A 134 7.86 -1.64 16.91
C SER A 134 8.33 -0.36 17.61
N ASP A 135 9.62 -0.13 17.62
CA ASP A 135 10.23 1.13 18.06
C ASP A 135 9.87 2.30 17.13
N ALA A 136 9.49 2.01 15.88
CA ALA A 136 9.12 3.00 14.88
C ALA A 136 8.14 2.41 13.85
N GLY A 137 6.88 2.19 14.24
CA GLY A 137 5.82 1.69 13.36
C GLY A 137 5.49 2.68 12.23
N ARG A 138 5.43 2.21 10.98
CA ARG A 138 5.10 3.04 9.81
C ARG A 138 3.93 2.42 9.06
N ALA A 139 2.82 3.16 8.97
CA ALA A 139 1.62 2.75 8.26
C ALA A 139 1.38 3.69 7.08
N ILE A 140 1.60 3.21 5.86
CA ILE A 140 1.51 4.02 4.65
C ILE A 140 0.45 3.44 3.73
N PHE A 141 -0.52 4.27 3.34
CA PHE A 141 -1.63 3.86 2.49
C PHE A 141 -1.60 4.62 1.17
N VAL A 142 -1.65 3.88 0.07
CA VAL A 142 -1.61 4.49 -1.27
C VAL A 142 -2.96 5.08 -1.62
N THR A 143 -3.01 6.41 -1.69
CA THR A 143 -4.18 7.19 -2.09
C THR A 143 -4.08 7.68 -3.54
N SER A 144 -4.80 8.72 -3.88
CA SER A 144 -4.81 9.35 -5.21
C SER A 144 -5.19 10.82 -5.10
N GLY A 145 -4.69 11.65 -5.99
CA GLY A 145 -5.16 13.03 -6.13
C GLY A 145 -6.67 13.15 -6.41
N LEU A 146 -7.30 12.06 -6.87
CA LEU A 146 -8.75 11.99 -7.10
C LEU A 146 -9.57 11.95 -5.80
N ALA A 147 -8.96 11.66 -4.66
CA ALA A 147 -9.60 11.80 -3.36
C ALA A 147 -10.12 13.24 -3.11
N GLN A 148 -9.47 14.23 -3.73
CA GLN A 148 -9.82 15.65 -3.61
C GLN A 148 -10.41 16.24 -4.90
N LYS A 149 -9.90 15.82 -6.08
CA LYS A 149 -10.31 16.40 -7.38
C LYS A 149 -11.68 15.93 -7.84
N CYS A 150 -12.14 14.75 -7.45
CA CYS A 150 -13.47 14.19 -7.73
C CYS A 150 -13.91 14.35 -9.20
N TRP A 151 -13.06 13.86 -10.14
CA TRP A 151 -13.37 13.99 -11.57
C TRP A 151 -14.66 13.24 -11.97
N PRO A 152 -15.40 13.72 -12.99
CA PRO A 152 -16.54 13.01 -13.55
C PRO A 152 -16.16 11.56 -13.93
N TYR A 153 -17.09 10.63 -13.74
CA TYR A 153 -16.98 9.20 -14.03
C TYR A 153 -16.09 8.38 -13.09
N TRP A 154 -15.37 9.00 -12.14
CA TRP A 154 -14.47 8.31 -11.20
C TRP A 154 -15.11 8.02 -9.83
N GLY A 155 -16.46 8.09 -9.74
CA GLY A 155 -17.20 8.10 -8.47
C GLY A 155 -16.72 7.09 -7.42
N PRO A 156 -16.86 5.76 -7.63
CA PRO A 156 -16.48 4.78 -6.61
C PRO A 156 -15.02 4.90 -6.18
N TYR A 157 -14.12 5.09 -7.16
CA TYR A 157 -12.69 5.23 -6.88
C TYR A 157 -12.38 6.49 -6.05
N SER A 158 -12.89 7.66 -6.46
CA SER A 158 -12.68 8.91 -5.73
C SER A 158 -13.25 8.85 -4.31
N ILE A 159 -14.48 8.33 -4.16
CA ILE A 159 -15.12 8.12 -2.86
C ILE A 159 -14.26 7.23 -1.97
N SER A 160 -13.78 6.09 -2.50
CA SER A 160 -12.96 5.16 -1.74
C SER A 160 -11.63 5.77 -1.28
N LYS A 161 -10.98 6.59 -2.13
CA LYS A 161 -9.71 7.23 -1.77
C LYS A 161 -9.91 8.39 -0.79
N ALA A 162 -11.01 9.12 -0.87
CA ALA A 162 -11.39 10.12 0.14
C ALA A 162 -11.68 9.48 1.50
N ALA A 163 -12.43 8.36 1.51
CA ALA A 163 -12.68 7.59 2.72
C ALA A 163 -11.38 7.02 3.33
N LEU A 164 -10.46 6.52 2.49
CA LEU A 164 -9.15 6.05 2.93
C LEU A 164 -8.33 7.18 3.59
N GLU A 165 -8.28 8.37 2.99
CA GLU A 165 -7.56 9.52 3.59
C GLU A 165 -8.17 9.94 4.94
N ALA A 166 -9.50 9.93 5.07
CA ALA A 166 -10.18 10.22 6.33
C ALA A 166 -9.81 9.17 7.39
N MET A 167 -9.89 7.88 7.05
CA MET A 167 -9.53 6.78 7.94
C MET A 167 -8.08 6.88 8.42
N VAL A 168 -7.13 7.16 7.53
CA VAL A 168 -5.71 7.28 7.89
C VAL A 168 -5.46 8.48 8.80
N ARG A 169 -6.12 9.61 8.57
CA ARG A 169 -6.03 10.78 9.48
C ARG A 169 -6.58 10.47 10.87
N THR A 170 -7.71 9.75 10.94
CA THR A 170 -8.28 9.29 12.22
C THR A 170 -7.31 8.39 12.97
N TYR A 171 -6.78 7.36 12.29
CA TYR A 171 -5.80 6.45 12.89
C TYR A 171 -4.51 7.14 13.31
N ALA A 172 -4.03 8.10 12.53
CA ALA A 172 -2.87 8.91 12.89
C ALA A 172 -3.09 9.72 14.19
N ALA A 173 -4.28 10.32 14.35
CA ALA A 173 -4.63 11.05 15.57
C ALA A 173 -4.71 10.11 16.79
N GLU A 174 -5.26 8.90 16.64
CA GLU A 174 -5.29 7.88 17.68
C GLU A 174 -3.89 7.38 18.07
N CYS A 175 -2.91 7.52 17.18
CA CYS A 175 -1.52 7.10 17.39
C CYS A 175 -0.58 8.23 17.82
N GLU A 176 -1.07 9.46 18.07
CA GLU A 176 -0.23 10.65 18.30
C GLU A 176 0.80 10.45 19.41
N THR A 177 0.44 9.76 20.49
CA THR A 177 1.31 9.51 21.65
C THR A 177 2.13 8.22 21.55
N THR A 178 2.15 7.57 20.37
CA THR A 178 2.87 6.32 20.13
C THR A 178 4.05 6.50 19.18
N SER A 179 4.82 5.42 18.97
CA SER A 179 5.89 5.36 17.96
C SER A 179 5.36 5.27 16.52
N ILE A 180 4.04 5.05 16.31
CA ILE A 180 3.44 4.88 15.00
C ILE A 180 3.32 6.22 14.28
N ARG A 181 3.64 6.22 12.97
CA ARG A 181 3.30 7.31 12.05
C ARG A 181 2.49 6.74 10.89
N ALA A 182 1.24 7.21 10.77
CA ALA A 182 0.30 6.77 9.74
C ALA A 182 0.08 7.89 8.72
N ASN A 183 0.33 7.61 7.43
CA ASN A 183 0.29 8.62 6.38
C ASN A 183 -0.27 8.04 5.07
N CYS A 184 -0.71 8.91 4.18
CA CYS A 184 -1.07 8.57 2.82
C CYS A 184 0.04 8.93 1.83
N PHE A 185 0.20 8.10 0.80
CA PHE A 185 1.06 8.38 -0.34
C PHE A 185 0.22 8.48 -1.61
N SER A 186 0.29 9.62 -2.29
CA SER A 186 -0.37 9.87 -3.58
C SER A 186 0.66 9.81 -4.71
N PRO A 187 0.69 8.73 -5.51
CA PRO A 187 1.74 8.48 -6.51
C PRO A 187 1.62 9.35 -7.77
N GLY A 188 0.51 10.09 -7.95
CA GLY A 188 0.25 10.79 -9.20
C GLY A 188 -0.07 9.86 -10.38
N GLY A 189 0.15 10.33 -11.60
CA GLY A 189 0.12 9.50 -12.79
C GLY A 189 1.38 8.64 -12.84
N THR A 190 1.23 7.33 -12.70
CA THR A 190 2.35 6.37 -12.69
C THR A 190 2.15 5.35 -13.80
N ARG A 191 3.19 4.99 -14.53
CA ARG A 191 3.19 3.99 -15.59
C ARG A 191 2.83 2.61 -15.03
N THR A 192 1.54 2.26 -15.07
CA THR A 192 1.00 1.01 -14.55
C THR A 192 -0.16 0.51 -15.42
N LYS A 193 -0.49 -0.78 -15.33
CA LYS A 193 -1.67 -1.34 -16.01
C LYS A 193 -2.98 -0.64 -15.58
N MET A 194 -3.09 -0.23 -14.32
CA MET A 194 -4.25 0.53 -13.82
C MET A 194 -4.35 1.90 -14.51
N ARG A 195 -3.24 2.60 -14.69
CA ARG A 195 -3.21 3.90 -15.38
C ARG A 195 -3.59 3.75 -16.86
N ALA A 196 -3.03 2.78 -17.56
CA ALA A 196 -3.38 2.50 -18.95
C ALA A 196 -4.86 2.14 -19.12
N GLN A 197 -5.46 1.40 -18.16
CA GLN A 197 -6.89 1.13 -18.16
C GLN A 197 -7.73 2.39 -17.95
N ALA A 198 -7.28 3.30 -17.10
CA ALA A 198 -8.01 4.52 -16.77
C ALA A 198 -7.90 5.60 -17.84
N MET A 199 -6.77 5.64 -18.54
CA MET A 199 -6.41 6.66 -19.55
C MET A 199 -5.81 5.99 -20.80
N PRO A 200 -6.63 5.28 -21.60
CA PRO A 200 -6.12 4.45 -22.70
C PRO A 200 -5.47 5.24 -23.84
N GLY A 201 -5.70 6.55 -23.91
CA GLY A 201 -5.07 7.42 -24.92
C GLY A 201 -3.83 8.17 -24.45
N GLU A 202 -3.38 7.93 -23.20
CA GLU A 202 -2.21 8.59 -22.64
C GLU A 202 -0.92 7.85 -23.05
N ASP A 203 0.09 8.58 -23.51
CA ASP A 203 1.40 8.01 -23.80
C ASP A 203 2.08 7.59 -22.48
N PRO A 204 2.32 6.28 -22.26
CA PRO A 204 2.95 5.79 -21.03
C PRO A 204 4.38 6.31 -20.83
N GLU A 205 5.08 6.70 -21.90
CA GLU A 205 6.45 7.23 -21.81
C GLU A 205 6.52 8.62 -21.19
N THR A 206 5.40 9.34 -21.14
CA THR A 206 5.30 10.65 -20.46
C THR A 206 5.14 10.51 -18.94
N LEU A 207 4.94 9.28 -18.45
CA LEU A 207 4.70 9.02 -17.04
C LEU A 207 5.95 8.47 -16.34
N PRO A 208 6.19 8.84 -15.08
CA PRO A 208 7.23 8.21 -14.27
C PRO A 208 6.98 6.71 -14.14
N THR A 209 8.06 5.93 -14.09
CA THR A 209 7.97 4.49 -13.86
C THR A 209 7.52 4.19 -12.43
N ALA A 210 7.04 2.98 -12.19
CA ALA A 210 6.65 2.56 -10.85
C ALA A 210 7.84 2.58 -9.88
N GLU A 211 9.04 2.26 -10.35
CA GLU A 211 10.30 2.25 -9.60
C GLU A 211 10.69 3.66 -9.15
N THR A 212 10.63 4.65 -10.06
CA THR A 212 10.90 6.05 -9.74
C THR A 212 9.96 6.57 -8.64
N VAL A 213 8.68 6.24 -8.75
CA VAL A 213 7.67 6.66 -7.77
C VAL A 213 7.83 5.92 -6.45
N ALA A 214 8.12 4.61 -6.48
CA ALA A 214 8.30 3.78 -5.30
C ALA A 214 9.49 4.23 -4.44
N ALA A 215 10.56 4.72 -5.05
CA ALA A 215 11.72 5.25 -4.32
C ALA A 215 11.35 6.36 -3.31
N GLN A 216 10.27 7.12 -3.58
CA GLN A 216 9.80 8.18 -2.70
C GLN A 216 9.07 7.67 -1.44
N ILE A 217 8.73 6.39 -1.39
CA ILE A 217 8.12 5.78 -0.18
C ILE A 217 9.20 5.41 0.85
N VAL A 218 10.40 5.08 0.42
CA VAL A 218 11.49 4.67 1.33
C VAL A 218 11.73 5.67 2.47
N PRO A 219 11.86 6.98 2.22
CA PRO A 219 12.01 7.95 3.31
C PRO A 219 10.87 7.93 4.32
N MET A 220 9.62 7.68 3.87
CA MET A 220 8.45 7.61 4.75
C MET A 220 8.47 6.38 5.68
N CYS A 221 9.26 5.36 5.33
CA CYS A 221 9.42 4.12 6.10
C CYS A 221 10.54 4.19 7.15
N LEU A 222 11.37 5.24 7.14
CA LEU A 222 12.49 5.38 8.05
C LEU A 222 12.04 5.71 9.48
N PRO A 223 12.76 5.25 10.51
CA PRO A 223 12.51 5.65 11.89
C PRO A 223 12.57 7.17 12.13
N SER A 224 13.35 7.89 11.33
CA SER A 224 13.50 9.34 11.39
C SER A 224 12.33 10.11 10.77
N TYR A 225 11.40 9.44 10.06
CA TYR A 225 10.26 10.12 9.47
C TYR A 225 9.21 10.46 10.52
N THR A 226 8.99 11.75 10.79
CA THR A 226 8.12 12.25 11.85
C THR A 226 6.72 12.68 11.44
N PRO A 227 6.42 13.04 10.16
CA PRO A 227 5.07 13.44 9.78
C PRO A 227 4.04 12.36 10.09
N ASN A 228 2.86 12.80 10.57
CA ASN A 228 1.74 11.93 10.94
C ASN A 228 0.43 12.51 10.43
N GLY A 229 -0.48 11.69 9.89
CA GLY A 229 -1.77 12.12 9.36
C GLY A 229 -1.70 12.91 8.04
N THR A 230 -0.57 12.90 7.35
CA THR A 230 -0.33 13.70 6.16
C THR A 230 -0.55 12.91 4.86
N VAL A 231 -0.72 13.64 3.77
CA VAL A 231 -0.74 13.08 2.41
C VAL A 231 0.52 13.58 1.69
N TYR A 232 1.49 12.69 1.54
CA TYR A 232 2.64 12.96 0.67
C TYR A 232 2.22 12.80 -0.78
N ARG A 233 2.51 13.80 -1.62
CA ARG A 233 2.23 13.77 -3.06
C ARG A 233 3.53 13.70 -3.82
N TYR A 234 3.66 12.66 -4.63
CA TYR A 234 4.76 12.59 -5.58
C TYR A 234 4.63 13.76 -6.59
N THR A 235 5.71 14.48 -6.76
CA THR A 235 5.91 15.50 -7.82
C THR A 235 7.12 15.08 -8.62
N PRO A 236 7.01 14.98 -9.97
CA PRO A 236 8.14 14.67 -10.86
C PRO A 236 9.29 15.64 -10.73
#